data_4228f02e1f2567db9c45010f8619c2b5
#
_entry.id   4228f02e1f2567db9c45010f8619c2b5
#
_cell.length_a   1.000
_cell.length_b   1.000
_cell.length_c   1.000
_cell.angle_alpha   90.00
_cell.angle_beta   90.00
_cell.angle_gamma   90.00
#
_symmetry.space_group_name_H-M   'P 1'
#
loop_
_entity.id
_entity.type
_entity.pdbx_description
1 polymer ?
#
loop_
_entity_poly.entity_id
_entity_poly.type
_entity_poly.pdbx_seq_one_letter_code
_entity_poly.pdbx_strand_id
1 'polypeptide(L)'
;MDAGGREKGGGKSIILKKYELCRLLGRGGFAKVYQGRRLEDNADVAVKVIDKSATVATVEPYILREILAMRRLNHHPNVVRLHEVMATKTKIYLVMELATGGDFLAKLNGGGRPFDNATARRYFRQLISAVSFCHENGVAHRDIKLQNLLLDGDGNLKISDFGLSALSNHLKDVSLETRCGTPAYCAPEVITGKKYDGAKADAWSCGVILFEFLAGRRPFEGHNTSERFRAMIRHEIRFPSSVSKSARKIIHRLLDPNPLTRPTIEELMIKHPWFKKSSSPALEQSLSDHKESKTMNAFDIISMSSGLDLSGIFEEEMREKRMRFTSTIEVGEIEERVKKMGFGVERGKGGEIRLVKEGVVLILEILRVSTEIWLGEIKVVNGGKEFEEITWEEFKVGLTDIVSWHSEQ
;
A
#
# COMPACT_ATOMS: atom_id res chain seq x y z
N MET A 1 -26.70 45.62 -21.24
CA MET A 1 -25.36 46.10 -20.90
C MET A 1 -24.61 44.95 -20.26
N ASP A 2 -23.66 44.51 -21.01
CA ASP A 2 -22.76 43.40 -20.73
C ASP A 2 -22.03 43.46 -19.38
N ALA A 3 -21.89 42.34 -18.76
CA ALA A 3 -20.72 42.05 -17.95
C ALA A 3 -20.35 40.56 -18.10
N GLY A 4 -19.71 40.27 -19.22
CA GLY A 4 -19.04 39.02 -19.47
C GLY A 4 -17.87 38.85 -18.50
N GLY A 5 -17.99 37.95 -17.54
CA GLY A 5 -16.89 37.44 -16.71
C GLY A 5 -15.96 36.60 -17.59
N ARG A 6 -14.86 37.17 -18.04
CA ARG A 6 -13.74 36.46 -18.67
C ARG A 6 -13.20 35.42 -17.69
N GLU A 7 -13.39 34.16 -17.99
CA GLU A 7 -12.58 33.05 -17.42
C GLU A 7 -11.11 33.35 -17.72
N LYS A 8 -10.34 33.57 -16.66
CA LYS A 8 -8.87 33.67 -16.75
C LYS A 8 -8.33 32.39 -17.31
N GLY A 9 -7.70 32.44 -18.48
CA GLY A 9 -7.02 31.34 -19.14
C GLY A 9 -6.09 30.63 -18.17
N GLY A 10 -6.35 29.34 -17.95
CA GLY A 10 -5.54 28.47 -17.11
C GLY A 10 -4.17 28.28 -17.73
N GLY A 11 -3.16 28.96 -17.19
CA GLY A 11 -1.77 28.71 -17.54
C GLY A 11 -1.43 27.23 -17.28
N LYS A 12 -0.81 26.61 -18.27
CA LYS A 12 -0.34 25.21 -18.16
C LYS A 12 0.60 25.08 -16.97
N SER A 13 0.24 24.27 -15.97
CA SER A 13 1.06 24.05 -14.79
C SER A 13 2.06 22.92 -15.08
N ILE A 14 3.33 23.28 -15.26
CA ILE A 14 4.42 22.31 -15.47
C ILE A 14 5.08 21.99 -14.14
N ILE A 15 5.19 20.71 -13.81
CA ILE A 15 5.83 20.21 -12.60
C ILE A 15 7.26 19.78 -12.92
N LEU A 16 8.24 20.38 -12.21
CA LEU A 16 9.68 20.03 -12.26
C LEU A 16 10.21 19.84 -13.69
N LYS A 17 9.67 20.58 -14.67
CA LYS A 17 9.99 20.50 -16.10
C LYS A 17 9.77 19.12 -16.75
N LYS A 18 9.05 18.22 -16.08
CA LYS A 18 8.82 16.82 -16.53
C LYS A 18 7.38 16.55 -16.94
N TYR A 19 6.41 17.13 -16.25
CA TYR A 19 4.99 16.83 -16.44
C TYR A 19 4.15 18.09 -16.55
N GLU A 20 3.25 18.10 -17.52
CA GLU A 20 2.20 19.11 -17.66
C GLU A 20 0.95 18.63 -16.93
N LEU A 21 0.41 19.40 -15.99
CA LEU A 21 -0.91 19.12 -15.39
C LEU A 21 -2.02 19.59 -16.31
N CYS A 22 -2.94 18.70 -16.60
CA CYS A 22 -4.10 18.96 -17.45
C CYS A 22 -5.36 19.19 -16.60
N ARG A 23 -6.34 18.30 -16.70
CA ARG A 23 -7.63 18.43 -16.00
C ARG A 23 -7.60 17.75 -14.64
N LEU A 24 -8.39 18.27 -13.70
CA LEU A 24 -8.64 17.62 -12.42
C LEU A 24 -9.49 16.36 -12.62
N LEU A 25 -9.02 15.21 -12.11
CA LEU A 25 -9.72 13.94 -12.12
C LEU A 25 -10.51 13.70 -10.83
N GLY A 26 -9.96 14.12 -9.68
CA GLY A 26 -10.60 13.91 -8.39
C GLY A 26 -10.01 14.75 -7.28
N ARG A 27 -10.76 14.88 -6.16
CA ARG A 27 -10.33 15.54 -4.93
C ARG A 27 -10.54 14.58 -3.76
N GLY A 28 -9.49 14.34 -3.00
CA GLY A 28 -9.54 13.72 -1.67
C GLY A 28 -9.41 14.76 -0.56
N GLY A 29 -9.39 14.31 0.70
CA GLY A 29 -9.25 15.20 1.86
C GLY A 29 -7.95 16.03 1.84
N PHE A 30 -6.84 15.41 1.48
CA PHE A 30 -5.49 16.00 1.53
C PHE A 30 -4.79 16.02 0.17
N ALA A 31 -5.40 15.50 -0.89
CA ALA A 31 -4.79 15.34 -2.19
C ALA A 31 -5.75 15.69 -3.33
N LYS A 32 -5.19 16.11 -4.45
CA LYS A 32 -5.89 16.31 -5.72
C LYS A 32 -5.25 15.42 -6.77
N VAL A 33 -6.05 14.73 -7.57
CA VAL A 33 -5.56 13.91 -8.68
C VAL A 33 -5.85 14.61 -9.99
N TYR A 34 -4.82 14.78 -10.81
CA TYR A 34 -4.92 15.41 -12.13
C TYR A 34 -4.56 14.41 -13.23
N GLN A 35 -5.18 14.53 -14.38
CA GLN A 35 -4.58 14.01 -15.60
C GLN A 35 -3.35 14.87 -15.89
N GLY A 36 -2.24 14.25 -16.20
CA GLY A 36 -1.01 14.90 -16.60
C GLY A 36 -0.47 14.29 -17.90
N ARG A 37 0.49 14.98 -18.48
CA ARG A 37 1.23 14.51 -19.65
C ARG A 37 2.71 14.58 -19.38
N ARG A 38 3.43 13.48 -19.61
CA ARG A 38 4.88 13.46 -19.55
C ARG A 38 5.44 14.20 -20.75
N LEU A 39 6.34 15.17 -20.53
CA LEU A 39 6.86 16.03 -21.60
C LEU A 39 7.86 15.33 -22.52
N GLU A 40 8.50 14.26 -22.05
CA GLU A 40 9.52 13.51 -22.79
C GLU A 40 8.93 12.73 -23.97
N ASP A 41 7.81 12.02 -23.75
CA ASP A 41 7.20 11.09 -24.71
C ASP A 41 5.71 11.37 -24.99
N ASN A 42 5.18 12.42 -24.40
CA ASN A 42 3.76 12.79 -24.43
C ASN A 42 2.80 11.73 -23.84
N ALA A 43 3.31 10.80 -23.03
CA ALA A 43 2.47 9.79 -22.37
C ALA A 43 1.52 10.43 -21.35
N ASP A 44 0.26 10.00 -21.37
CA ASP A 44 -0.73 10.41 -20.38
C ASP A 44 -0.50 9.68 -19.05
N VAL A 45 -0.59 10.41 -17.94
CA VAL A 45 -0.39 9.91 -16.57
C VAL A 45 -1.46 10.46 -15.63
N ALA A 46 -1.65 9.84 -14.49
CA ALA A 46 -2.36 10.41 -13.35
C ALA A 46 -1.35 10.98 -12.35
N VAL A 47 -1.56 12.20 -11.87
CA VAL A 47 -0.68 12.86 -10.91
C VAL A 47 -1.47 13.19 -9.65
N LYS A 48 -1.19 12.49 -8.55
CA LYS A 48 -1.73 12.79 -7.21
C LYS A 48 -0.83 13.83 -6.57
N VAL A 49 -1.39 15.01 -6.30
CA VAL A 49 -0.70 16.16 -5.72
C VAL A 49 -1.14 16.29 -4.27
N ILE A 50 -0.18 16.17 -3.36
CA ILE A 50 -0.36 16.28 -1.92
C ILE A 50 0.32 17.58 -1.47
N ASP A 51 -0.38 18.40 -0.70
CA ASP A 51 0.15 19.65 -0.16
C ASP A 51 0.76 19.43 1.21
N LYS A 52 2.06 19.67 1.37
CA LYS A 52 2.77 19.51 2.63
C LYS A 52 2.29 20.48 3.72
N SER A 53 1.84 21.67 3.35
CA SER A 53 1.36 22.67 4.31
C SER A 53 0.01 22.29 4.94
N ALA A 54 -0.79 21.47 4.25
CA ALA A 54 -2.05 20.94 4.75
C ALA A 54 -1.85 19.61 5.53
N THR A 55 -0.65 19.04 5.48
CA THR A 55 -0.29 17.82 6.21
C THR A 55 0.30 18.20 7.56
N VAL A 56 -0.53 18.19 8.60
CA VAL A 56 -0.06 18.11 9.98
C VAL A 56 0.77 16.82 10.11
N ALA A 57 1.78 16.77 10.98
CA ALA A 57 2.65 15.62 11.27
C ALA A 57 1.94 14.23 11.32
N THR A 58 0.64 14.23 11.55
CA THR A 58 -0.20 13.02 11.58
C THR A 58 -0.46 12.37 10.22
N VAL A 59 -0.28 13.05 9.09
CA VAL A 59 -0.63 12.54 7.73
C VAL A 59 0.59 11.99 6.99
N GLU A 60 1.77 12.42 7.35
CA GLU A 60 3.04 12.04 6.72
C GLU A 60 3.29 10.52 6.74
N PRO A 61 3.06 9.78 7.84
CA PRO A 61 3.21 8.34 7.87
C PRO A 61 2.28 7.60 6.90
N TYR A 62 1.10 8.15 6.60
CA TYR A 62 0.17 7.57 5.64
C TYR A 62 0.67 7.71 4.19
N ILE A 63 1.28 8.86 3.86
CA ILE A 63 1.85 9.10 2.52
C ILE A 63 3.01 8.14 2.25
N LEU A 64 3.90 7.95 3.22
CA LEU A 64 5.00 6.99 3.11
C LEU A 64 4.49 5.57 2.93
N ARG A 65 3.49 5.15 3.71
CA ARG A 65 2.86 3.83 3.58
C ARG A 65 2.25 3.63 2.19
N GLU A 66 1.55 4.64 1.67
CA GLU A 66 0.97 4.60 0.32
C GLU A 66 2.06 4.40 -0.74
N ILE A 67 3.14 5.19 -0.68
CA ILE A 67 4.26 5.08 -1.62
C ILE A 67 4.92 3.69 -1.54
N LEU A 68 5.21 3.21 -0.33
CA LEU A 68 5.82 1.90 -0.12
C LEU A 68 4.93 0.76 -0.59
N ALA A 69 3.62 0.83 -0.29
CA ALA A 69 2.65 -0.15 -0.76
C ALA A 69 2.60 -0.18 -2.29
N MET A 70 2.42 0.98 -2.94
CA MET A 70 2.34 1.05 -4.40
C MET A 70 3.62 0.55 -5.08
N ARG A 71 4.80 0.84 -4.54
CA ARG A 71 6.07 0.35 -5.09
C ARG A 71 6.22 -1.16 -4.95
N ARG A 72 5.87 -1.72 -3.79
CA ARG A 72 5.88 -3.17 -3.55
C ARG A 72 4.93 -3.92 -4.50
N LEU A 73 3.84 -3.27 -4.90
CA LEU A 73 2.78 -3.85 -5.73
C LEU A 73 2.87 -3.50 -7.23
N ASN A 74 3.95 -2.89 -7.69
CA ASN A 74 4.06 -2.24 -9.01
C ASN A 74 4.00 -3.20 -10.22
N HIS A 75 3.98 -4.51 -10.00
CA HIS A 75 4.10 -5.51 -11.07
C HIS A 75 2.80 -6.29 -11.37
N HIS A 76 1.68 -5.98 -10.69
CA HIS A 76 0.42 -6.69 -10.92
C HIS A 76 -0.47 -5.95 -11.94
N PRO A 77 -1.03 -6.64 -12.96
CA PRO A 77 -1.82 -5.99 -14.02
C PRO A 77 -3.10 -5.31 -13.52
N ASN A 78 -3.65 -5.76 -12.40
CA ASN A 78 -4.87 -5.20 -11.80
C ASN A 78 -4.61 -4.26 -10.61
N VAL A 79 -3.40 -3.73 -10.46
CA VAL A 79 -3.02 -2.67 -9.53
C VAL A 79 -2.54 -1.46 -10.31
N VAL A 80 -2.96 -0.25 -9.92
CA VAL A 80 -2.47 0.98 -10.54
C VAL A 80 -0.97 1.12 -10.30
N ARG A 81 -0.20 1.24 -11.40
CA ARG A 81 1.26 1.34 -11.34
C ARG A 81 1.69 2.72 -10.87
N LEU A 82 2.66 2.78 -9.95
CA LEU A 82 3.39 3.99 -9.60
C LEU A 82 4.61 4.12 -10.52
N HIS A 83 4.68 5.21 -11.29
CA HIS A 83 5.80 5.48 -12.19
C HIS A 83 6.94 6.21 -11.48
N GLU A 84 6.61 7.31 -10.81
CA GLU A 84 7.61 8.18 -10.18
C GLU A 84 7.00 8.87 -8.95
N VAL A 85 7.85 9.17 -7.96
CA VAL A 85 7.51 10.04 -6.83
C VAL A 85 8.44 11.24 -6.89
N MET A 86 7.88 12.44 -6.83
CA MET A 86 8.64 13.70 -6.82
C MET A 86 8.20 14.56 -5.65
N ALA A 87 9.12 15.38 -5.12
CA ALA A 87 8.82 16.29 -4.04
C ALA A 87 9.39 17.69 -4.31
N THR A 88 8.71 18.70 -3.82
CA THR A 88 9.19 20.07 -3.69
C THR A 88 9.13 20.49 -2.23
N LYS A 89 9.57 21.70 -1.90
CA LYS A 89 9.45 22.25 -0.53
C LYS A 89 8.02 22.20 0.01
N THR A 90 6.99 22.34 -0.86
CA THR A 90 5.60 22.49 -0.45
C THR A 90 4.68 21.35 -0.90
N LYS A 91 5.09 20.47 -1.81
CA LYS A 91 4.22 19.46 -2.41
C LYS A 91 4.93 18.14 -2.66
N ILE A 92 4.16 17.04 -2.60
CA ILE A 92 4.56 15.70 -3.04
C ILE A 92 3.69 15.35 -4.25
N TYR A 93 4.30 14.71 -5.25
CA TYR A 93 3.65 14.29 -6.48
C TYR A 93 3.86 12.79 -6.68
N LEU A 94 2.77 12.03 -6.72
CA LEU A 94 2.80 10.63 -7.13
C LEU A 94 2.35 10.55 -8.58
N VAL A 95 3.25 10.20 -9.46
CA VAL A 95 2.95 9.99 -10.89
C VAL A 95 2.61 8.53 -11.10
N MET A 96 1.41 8.28 -11.61
CA MET A 96 0.82 6.96 -11.69
C MET A 96 0.30 6.67 -13.10
N GLU A 97 0.05 5.41 -13.38
CA GLU A 97 -0.71 4.96 -14.54
C GLU A 97 -2.08 5.65 -14.60
N LEU A 98 -2.45 6.14 -15.78
CA LEU A 98 -3.78 6.69 -16.01
C LEU A 98 -4.73 5.58 -16.44
N ALA A 99 -5.73 5.31 -15.62
CA ALA A 99 -6.81 4.39 -15.93
C ALA A 99 -7.82 5.07 -16.87
N THR A 100 -7.65 4.91 -18.17
CA THR A 100 -8.41 5.64 -19.20
C THR A 100 -9.86 5.16 -19.36
N GLY A 101 -10.19 3.96 -18.90
CA GLY A 101 -11.56 3.43 -18.90
C GLY A 101 -12.46 4.01 -17.82
N GLY A 102 -11.90 4.85 -16.93
CA GLY A 102 -12.64 5.66 -15.96
C GLY A 102 -13.02 4.94 -14.68
N ASP A 103 -13.97 5.53 -13.96
CA ASP A 103 -14.47 5.06 -12.67
C ASP A 103 -15.41 3.85 -12.82
N PHE A 104 -15.12 2.80 -12.07
CA PHE A 104 -15.92 1.58 -12.06
C PHE A 104 -17.34 1.79 -11.51
N LEU A 105 -17.50 2.67 -10.53
CA LEU A 105 -18.81 3.02 -9.97
C LEU A 105 -19.68 3.72 -11.03
N ALA A 106 -19.11 4.62 -11.82
CA ALA A 106 -19.80 5.28 -12.92
C ALA A 106 -20.27 4.26 -13.97
N LYS A 107 -19.44 3.26 -14.30
CA LYS A 107 -19.81 2.16 -15.20
C LYS A 107 -20.96 1.33 -14.65
N LEU A 108 -20.95 0.99 -13.38
CA LEU A 108 -22.01 0.23 -12.74
C LEU A 108 -23.32 1.02 -12.74
N ASN A 109 -23.28 2.31 -12.38
CA ASN A 109 -24.46 3.17 -12.31
C ASN A 109 -24.98 3.60 -13.69
N GLY A 110 -24.07 3.84 -14.66
CA GLY A 110 -24.41 4.29 -16.00
C GLY A 110 -25.18 3.24 -16.84
N GLY A 111 -25.01 1.97 -16.50
CA GLY A 111 -25.76 0.87 -17.14
C GLY A 111 -27.19 0.71 -16.60
N GLY A 112 -27.58 1.36 -15.52
CA GLY A 112 -28.90 1.27 -14.88
C GLY A 112 -29.31 -0.12 -14.40
N ARG A 113 -28.41 -1.12 -14.53
CA ARG A 113 -28.64 -2.53 -14.15
C ARG A 113 -27.37 -3.14 -13.57
N PRO A 114 -27.50 -4.07 -12.61
CA PRO A 114 -26.37 -4.87 -12.12
C PRO A 114 -25.75 -5.69 -13.26
N PHE A 115 -24.50 -6.09 -13.08
CA PHE A 115 -23.82 -6.97 -14.04
C PHE A 115 -24.47 -8.36 -14.06
N ASP A 116 -24.45 -8.99 -15.25
CA ASP A 116 -24.73 -10.42 -15.36
C ASP A 116 -23.65 -11.24 -14.60
N ASN A 117 -23.97 -12.53 -14.37
CA ASN A 117 -23.06 -13.40 -13.61
C ASN A 117 -21.68 -13.60 -14.27
N ALA A 118 -21.58 -13.53 -15.60
CA ALA A 118 -20.32 -13.72 -16.32
C ALA A 118 -19.43 -12.49 -16.20
N THR A 119 -20.00 -11.30 -16.42
CA THR A 119 -19.31 -10.02 -16.27
C THR A 119 -18.87 -9.78 -14.84
N ALA A 120 -19.75 -10.00 -13.84
CA ALA A 120 -19.41 -9.91 -12.44
C ALA A 120 -18.27 -10.87 -12.06
N ARG A 121 -18.32 -12.12 -12.58
CA ARG A 121 -17.26 -13.11 -12.37
C ARG A 121 -15.92 -12.66 -12.94
N ARG A 122 -15.91 -12.09 -14.15
CA ARG A 122 -14.67 -11.59 -14.80
C ARG A 122 -14.01 -10.51 -13.93
N TYR A 123 -14.74 -9.47 -13.56
CA TYR A 123 -14.20 -8.38 -12.76
C TYR A 123 -13.83 -8.83 -11.35
N PHE A 124 -14.64 -9.69 -10.75
CA PHE A 124 -14.34 -10.21 -9.43
C PHE A 124 -13.06 -11.06 -9.40
N ARG A 125 -12.80 -11.84 -10.45
CA ARG A 125 -11.52 -12.58 -10.58
C ARG A 125 -10.32 -11.64 -10.64
N GLN A 126 -10.41 -10.53 -11.37
CA GLN A 126 -9.37 -9.52 -11.45
C GLN A 126 -9.15 -8.84 -10.08
N LEU A 127 -10.23 -8.48 -9.39
CA LEU A 127 -10.17 -7.94 -8.03
C LEU A 127 -9.47 -8.90 -7.07
N ILE A 128 -9.93 -10.16 -7.03
CA ILE A 128 -9.38 -11.19 -6.13
C ILE A 128 -7.90 -11.48 -6.42
N SER A 129 -7.51 -11.52 -7.72
CA SER A 129 -6.10 -11.68 -8.12
C SER A 129 -5.23 -10.54 -7.57
N ALA A 130 -5.68 -9.29 -7.71
CA ALA A 130 -4.95 -8.13 -7.20
C ALA A 130 -4.87 -8.13 -5.66
N VAL A 131 -5.97 -8.45 -4.96
CA VAL A 131 -5.99 -8.47 -3.49
C VAL A 131 -5.14 -9.62 -2.95
N SER A 132 -5.15 -10.81 -3.60
CA SER A 132 -4.23 -11.90 -3.25
C SER A 132 -2.78 -11.47 -3.37
N PHE A 133 -2.43 -10.85 -4.49
CA PHE A 133 -1.08 -10.32 -4.70
C PHE A 133 -0.68 -9.28 -3.65
N CYS A 134 -1.61 -8.38 -3.26
CA CYS A 134 -1.35 -7.45 -2.16
C CYS A 134 -1.02 -8.19 -0.86
N HIS A 135 -1.83 -9.17 -0.49
CA HIS A 135 -1.66 -9.94 0.74
C HIS A 135 -0.38 -10.78 0.75
N GLU A 136 -0.02 -11.41 -0.36
CA GLU A 136 1.23 -12.16 -0.55
C GLU A 136 2.46 -11.25 -0.38
N ASN A 137 2.33 -9.97 -0.77
CA ASN A 137 3.37 -8.96 -0.60
C ASN A 137 3.27 -8.17 0.72
N GLY A 138 2.54 -8.68 1.70
CA GLY A 138 2.44 -8.09 3.03
C GLY A 138 1.66 -6.76 3.08
N VAL A 139 0.76 -6.50 2.12
CA VAL A 139 -0.04 -5.28 2.05
C VAL A 139 -1.52 -5.62 2.22
N ALA A 140 -2.15 -5.12 3.29
CA ALA A 140 -3.61 -5.08 3.40
C ALA A 140 -4.10 -3.69 2.97
N HIS A 141 -5.08 -3.65 2.06
CA HIS A 141 -5.57 -2.41 1.46
C HIS A 141 -6.42 -1.57 2.43
N ARG A 142 -7.35 -2.20 3.14
CA ARG A 142 -8.25 -1.66 4.19
C ARG A 142 -9.30 -0.64 3.73
N ASP A 143 -9.32 -0.24 2.46
CA ASP A 143 -10.37 0.63 1.89
C ASP A 143 -10.79 0.16 0.49
N ILE A 144 -10.99 -1.16 0.33
CA ILE A 144 -11.52 -1.73 -0.91
C ILE A 144 -12.98 -1.32 -1.06
N LYS A 145 -13.28 -0.53 -2.11
CA LYS A 145 -14.60 -0.01 -2.44
C LYS A 145 -14.70 0.32 -3.92
N LEU A 146 -15.92 0.48 -4.45
CA LEU A 146 -16.12 0.75 -5.89
C LEU A 146 -15.40 2.01 -6.36
N GLN A 147 -15.30 3.05 -5.52
CA GLN A 147 -14.60 4.29 -5.86
C GLN A 147 -13.09 4.13 -6.07
N ASN A 148 -12.50 3.10 -5.46
CA ASN A 148 -11.08 2.78 -5.59
C ASN A 148 -10.83 1.72 -6.68
N LEU A 149 -11.85 1.32 -7.43
CA LEU A 149 -11.75 0.47 -8.59
C LEU A 149 -11.87 1.32 -9.85
N LEU A 150 -10.87 1.23 -10.70
CA LEU A 150 -10.79 1.92 -11.98
C LEU A 150 -10.77 0.90 -13.12
N LEU A 151 -10.92 1.39 -14.35
CA LEU A 151 -10.78 0.60 -15.55
C LEU A 151 -9.65 1.16 -16.41
N ASP A 152 -8.79 0.28 -16.94
CA ASP A 152 -7.84 0.67 -17.96
C ASP A 152 -8.52 0.82 -19.34
N GLY A 153 -7.73 1.17 -20.37
CA GLY A 153 -8.22 1.36 -21.73
C GLY A 153 -8.81 0.09 -22.36
N ASP A 154 -8.38 -1.08 -21.91
CA ASP A 154 -8.86 -2.38 -22.38
C ASP A 154 -10.08 -2.88 -21.58
N GLY A 155 -10.52 -2.11 -20.59
CA GLY A 155 -11.64 -2.44 -19.72
C GLY A 155 -11.32 -3.48 -18.65
N ASN A 156 -10.04 -3.60 -18.24
CA ASN A 156 -9.63 -4.41 -17.10
C ASN A 156 -9.71 -3.58 -15.82
N LEU A 157 -10.03 -4.27 -14.72
CA LEU A 157 -10.09 -3.66 -13.39
C LEU A 157 -8.69 -3.35 -12.86
N LYS A 158 -8.55 -2.18 -12.24
CA LYS A 158 -7.36 -1.72 -11.52
C LYS A 158 -7.73 -1.24 -10.13
N ILE A 159 -7.04 -1.73 -9.09
CA ILE A 159 -7.16 -1.22 -7.72
C ILE A 159 -6.26 0.01 -7.57
N SER A 160 -6.79 1.06 -6.95
CA SER A 160 -6.11 2.33 -6.69
C SER A 160 -6.27 2.75 -5.22
N ASP A 161 -5.51 3.76 -4.80
CA ASP A 161 -5.59 4.44 -3.50
C ASP A 161 -5.23 3.56 -2.29
N PHE A 162 -3.95 3.38 -2.09
CA PHE A 162 -3.37 2.65 -0.96
C PHE A 162 -3.13 3.52 0.29
N GLY A 163 -3.72 4.71 0.36
CA GLY A 163 -3.52 5.68 1.44
C GLY A 163 -3.86 5.18 2.85
N LEU A 164 -4.72 4.17 2.97
CA LEU A 164 -5.06 3.52 4.23
C LEU A 164 -4.41 2.15 4.42
N SER A 165 -3.52 1.73 3.52
CA SER A 165 -2.92 0.39 3.56
C SER A 165 -2.11 0.14 4.83
N ALA A 166 -2.04 -1.12 5.24
CA ALA A 166 -1.13 -1.60 6.27
C ALA A 166 -0.03 -2.42 5.62
N LEU A 167 1.20 -2.17 6.05
CA LEU A 167 2.40 -2.85 5.58
C LEU A 167 2.94 -3.77 6.67
N SER A 168 3.31 -4.99 6.30
CA SER A 168 4.01 -5.94 7.15
C SER A 168 4.88 -6.87 6.32
N ASN A 169 5.90 -7.44 6.93
CA ASN A 169 6.64 -8.54 6.32
C ASN A 169 5.83 -9.86 6.36
N HIS A 170 4.92 -9.99 7.34
CA HIS A 170 3.98 -11.11 7.45
C HIS A 170 2.62 -10.59 7.93
N LEU A 171 1.61 -10.51 7.05
CA LEU A 171 0.27 -10.02 7.42
C LEU A 171 -0.39 -10.83 8.53
N LYS A 172 -0.06 -12.12 8.64
CA LYS A 172 -0.63 -13.02 9.67
C LYS A 172 -0.26 -12.61 11.10
N ASP A 173 0.82 -11.84 11.26
CA ASP A 173 1.34 -11.44 12.57
C ASP A 173 0.93 -10.01 12.96
N VAL A 174 0.20 -9.29 12.09
CA VAL A 174 -0.20 -7.91 12.32
C VAL A 174 -1.63 -7.79 12.76
N SER A 175 -1.79 -7.51 14.02
CA SER A 175 -3.08 -7.14 14.61
C SER A 175 -3.27 -5.63 14.53
N LEU A 176 -4.24 -5.19 13.73
CA LEU A 176 -4.52 -3.77 13.49
C LEU A 176 -5.59 -3.26 14.48
N GLU A 177 -5.43 -2.02 14.96
CA GLU A 177 -6.38 -1.39 15.89
C GLU A 177 -7.04 -0.15 15.29
N THR A 178 -6.48 0.38 14.20
CA THR A 178 -6.97 1.62 13.59
C THR A 178 -8.32 1.42 12.90
N ARG A 179 -9.34 2.12 13.35
CA ARG A 179 -10.63 2.21 12.64
C ARG A 179 -10.44 3.06 11.40
N CYS A 180 -10.39 2.45 10.25
CA CYS A 180 -10.25 3.14 8.98
C CYS A 180 -11.11 2.48 7.89
N GLY A 181 -11.21 3.14 6.73
CA GLY A 181 -11.99 2.69 5.61
C GLY A 181 -13.40 3.31 5.56
N THR A 182 -14.10 3.00 4.48
CA THR A 182 -15.44 3.52 4.21
C THR A 182 -16.49 2.65 4.93
N PRO A 183 -17.31 3.18 5.88
CA PRO A 183 -18.15 2.38 6.77
C PRO A 183 -19.08 1.36 6.08
N ALA A 184 -19.45 1.62 4.84
CA ALA A 184 -20.35 0.73 4.09
C ALA A 184 -19.67 -0.56 3.59
N TYR A 185 -18.34 -0.58 3.55
CA TYR A 185 -17.52 -1.72 3.11
C TYR A 185 -16.73 -2.35 4.26
N CYS A 186 -16.71 -1.68 5.44
CA CYS A 186 -15.95 -2.16 6.60
C CYS A 186 -16.55 -3.43 7.19
N ALA A 187 -15.69 -4.35 7.60
CA ALA A 187 -16.07 -5.54 8.34
C ALA A 187 -16.53 -5.21 9.78
N PRO A 188 -17.37 -6.05 10.41
CA PRO A 188 -17.90 -5.80 11.76
C PRO A 188 -16.80 -5.57 12.80
N GLU A 189 -15.72 -6.35 12.76
CA GLU A 189 -14.57 -6.23 13.67
C GLU A 189 -13.85 -4.89 13.54
N VAL A 190 -13.77 -4.31 12.33
CA VAL A 190 -13.19 -2.98 12.10
C VAL A 190 -14.07 -1.89 12.72
N ILE A 191 -15.40 -1.99 12.56
CA ILE A 191 -16.37 -1.04 13.11
C ILE A 191 -16.31 -1.04 14.64
N THR A 192 -16.16 -2.20 15.27
CA THR A 192 -16.09 -2.33 16.73
C THR A 192 -14.77 -1.83 17.31
N GLY A 193 -13.73 -1.63 16.49
CA GLY A 193 -12.42 -1.14 16.93
C GLY A 193 -11.64 -2.13 17.78
N LYS A 194 -11.92 -3.43 17.63
CA LYS A 194 -11.10 -4.51 18.19
C LYS A 194 -9.89 -4.75 17.29
N LYS A 195 -8.89 -5.41 17.84
CA LYS A 195 -7.78 -5.92 17.03
C LYS A 195 -8.29 -6.79 15.89
N TYR A 196 -7.84 -6.57 14.67
CA TYR A 196 -8.33 -7.28 13.49
C TYR A 196 -7.23 -7.62 12.49
N ASP A 197 -7.49 -8.63 11.69
CA ASP A 197 -6.65 -9.05 10.56
C ASP A 197 -7.06 -8.26 9.31
N GLY A 198 -6.11 -7.52 8.72
CA GLY A 198 -6.35 -6.70 7.53
C GLY A 198 -6.76 -7.52 6.31
N ALA A 199 -6.20 -8.73 6.13
CA ALA A 199 -6.56 -9.61 5.02
C ALA A 199 -8.00 -10.14 5.14
N LYS A 200 -8.45 -10.44 6.36
CA LYS A 200 -9.86 -10.84 6.62
C LYS A 200 -10.82 -9.66 6.43
N ALA A 201 -10.40 -8.43 6.77
CA ALA A 201 -11.20 -7.22 6.53
C ALA A 201 -11.33 -6.93 5.02
N ASP A 202 -10.25 -7.07 4.24
CA ASP A 202 -10.29 -6.92 2.78
C ASP A 202 -11.17 -8.00 2.12
N ALA A 203 -11.14 -9.24 2.64
CA ALA A 203 -12.01 -10.31 2.16
C ALA A 203 -13.50 -9.97 2.34
N TRP A 204 -13.88 -9.37 3.48
CA TRP A 204 -15.24 -8.85 3.68
C TRP A 204 -15.59 -7.78 2.64
N SER A 205 -14.73 -6.78 2.43
CA SER A 205 -14.95 -5.71 1.46
C SER A 205 -15.13 -6.25 0.04
N CYS A 206 -14.35 -7.28 -0.35
CA CYS A 206 -14.54 -7.99 -1.61
C CYS A 206 -15.92 -8.66 -1.70
N GLY A 207 -16.43 -9.21 -0.60
CA GLY A 207 -17.79 -9.77 -0.51
C GLY A 207 -18.87 -8.73 -0.75
N VAL A 208 -18.71 -7.53 -0.18
CA VAL A 208 -19.62 -6.39 -0.43
C VAL A 208 -19.60 -6.00 -1.91
N ILE A 209 -18.45 -5.89 -2.53
CA ILE A 209 -18.30 -5.54 -3.95
C ILE A 209 -18.93 -6.59 -4.85
N LEU A 210 -18.71 -7.88 -4.60
CA LEU A 210 -19.35 -8.93 -5.42
C LEU A 210 -20.87 -8.86 -5.34
N PHE A 211 -21.39 -8.57 -4.16
CA PHE A 211 -22.84 -8.37 -4.01
C PHE A 211 -23.32 -7.14 -4.81
N GLU A 212 -22.60 -6.00 -4.72
CA GLU A 212 -22.94 -4.79 -5.48
C GLU A 212 -22.90 -5.03 -7.00
N PHE A 213 -21.90 -5.78 -7.50
CA PHE A 213 -21.84 -6.14 -8.92
C PHE A 213 -23.10 -6.87 -9.40
N LEU A 214 -23.64 -7.77 -8.59
CA LEU A 214 -24.73 -8.66 -8.94
C LEU A 214 -26.12 -8.15 -8.56
N ALA A 215 -26.19 -7.27 -7.56
CA ALA A 215 -27.44 -6.77 -7.01
C ALA A 215 -27.70 -5.28 -7.31
N GLY A 216 -26.66 -4.51 -7.70
CA GLY A 216 -26.73 -3.07 -7.90
C GLY A 216 -26.97 -2.25 -6.62
N ARG A 217 -26.90 -2.87 -5.47
CA ARG A 217 -27.09 -2.28 -4.14
C ARG A 217 -26.23 -2.97 -3.10
N ARG A 218 -26.13 -2.41 -1.92
CA ARG A 218 -25.33 -3.00 -0.83
C ARG A 218 -26.04 -4.20 -0.18
N PRO A 219 -25.28 -5.15 0.40
CA PRO A 219 -25.84 -6.35 1.02
C PRO A 219 -26.61 -6.06 2.32
N PHE A 220 -26.16 -5.05 3.08
CA PHE A 220 -26.74 -4.68 4.36
C PHE A 220 -27.33 -3.29 4.28
N GLU A 221 -28.62 -3.21 4.50
CA GLU A 221 -29.43 -1.99 4.49
C GLU A 221 -29.84 -1.63 5.92
N GLY A 222 -30.15 -0.35 6.15
CA GLY A 222 -30.62 0.18 7.43
C GLY A 222 -30.65 1.70 7.39
N HIS A 223 -31.64 2.29 8.07
CA HIS A 223 -31.80 3.75 8.12
C HIS A 223 -30.68 4.43 8.90
N ASN A 224 -29.98 3.69 9.77
CA ASN A 224 -28.87 4.18 10.55
C ASN A 224 -27.74 3.13 10.66
N THR A 225 -26.60 3.56 11.17
CA THR A 225 -25.41 2.72 11.32
C THR A 225 -25.64 1.52 12.24
N SER A 226 -26.45 1.68 13.30
CA SER A 226 -26.75 0.61 14.26
C SER A 226 -27.62 -0.51 13.66
N GLU A 227 -28.61 -0.16 12.82
CA GLU A 227 -29.43 -1.13 12.11
C GLU A 227 -28.60 -1.91 11.10
N ARG A 228 -27.77 -1.20 10.32
CA ARG A 228 -26.85 -1.83 9.37
C ARG A 228 -25.90 -2.79 10.08
N PHE A 229 -25.30 -2.37 11.19
CA PHE A 229 -24.43 -3.22 11.99
C PHE A 229 -25.13 -4.46 12.52
N ARG A 230 -26.39 -4.33 13.00
CA ARG A 230 -27.20 -5.49 13.41
C ARG A 230 -27.45 -6.48 12.28
N ALA A 231 -27.78 -5.98 11.08
CA ALA A 231 -27.99 -6.81 9.90
C ALA A 231 -26.68 -7.56 9.50
N MET A 232 -25.52 -6.90 9.62
CA MET A 232 -24.22 -7.52 9.41
C MET A 232 -23.96 -8.67 10.39
N ILE A 233 -24.14 -8.43 11.69
CA ILE A 233 -23.94 -9.46 12.73
C ILE A 233 -24.89 -10.64 12.60
N ARG A 234 -26.16 -10.38 12.22
CA ARG A 234 -27.14 -11.44 11.97
C ARG A 234 -27.00 -12.11 10.62
N HIS A 235 -26.06 -11.64 9.78
CA HIS A 235 -25.80 -12.17 8.44
C HIS A 235 -27.05 -12.15 7.55
N GLU A 236 -27.87 -11.11 7.66
CA GLU A 236 -29.14 -10.96 6.95
C GLU A 236 -28.89 -10.43 5.53
N ILE A 237 -28.63 -11.32 4.58
CA ILE A 237 -28.37 -10.98 3.18
C ILE A 237 -29.57 -11.36 2.30
N ARG A 238 -30.20 -10.35 1.66
CA ARG A 238 -31.32 -10.56 0.74
C ARG A 238 -30.84 -10.54 -0.70
N PHE A 239 -30.80 -11.70 -1.35
CA PHE A 239 -30.35 -11.84 -2.73
C PHE A 239 -31.48 -11.63 -3.74
N PRO A 240 -31.26 -10.86 -4.82
CA PRO A 240 -32.12 -10.91 -6.00
C PRO A 240 -32.15 -12.33 -6.60
N SER A 241 -33.25 -12.67 -7.28
CA SER A 241 -33.43 -13.98 -7.92
C SER A 241 -32.37 -14.23 -9.02
N SER A 242 -31.88 -13.17 -9.67
CA SER A 242 -30.87 -13.19 -10.72
C SER A 242 -29.48 -13.68 -10.27
N VAL A 243 -29.19 -13.61 -8.96
CA VAL A 243 -27.88 -14.02 -8.41
C VAL A 243 -27.79 -15.54 -8.35
N SER A 244 -26.79 -16.11 -9.01
CA SER A 244 -26.58 -17.56 -9.09
C SER A 244 -26.29 -18.19 -7.73
N LYS A 245 -26.66 -19.46 -7.54
CA LYS A 245 -26.42 -20.21 -6.29
C LYS A 245 -24.94 -20.26 -5.91
N SER A 246 -24.05 -20.34 -6.91
CA SER A 246 -22.59 -20.35 -6.67
C SER A 246 -22.08 -19.00 -6.18
N ALA A 247 -22.56 -17.89 -6.75
CA ALA A 247 -22.20 -16.55 -6.29
C ALA A 247 -22.73 -16.28 -4.86
N ARG A 248 -23.96 -16.68 -4.56
CA ARG A 248 -24.49 -16.58 -3.18
C ARG A 248 -23.62 -17.29 -2.16
N LYS A 249 -23.13 -18.50 -2.49
CA LYS A 249 -22.20 -19.25 -1.59
C LYS A 249 -20.90 -18.49 -1.31
N ILE A 250 -20.31 -17.85 -2.35
CA ILE A 250 -19.09 -17.05 -2.16
C ILE A 250 -19.38 -15.84 -1.27
N ILE A 251 -20.44 -15.09 -1.61
CA ILE A 251 -20.81 -13.89 -0.87
C ILE A 251 -21.09 -14.23 0.61
N HIS A 252 -21.84 -15.29 0.89
CA HIS A 252 -22.05 -15.73 2.28
C HIS A 252 -20.76 -16.04 3.02
N ARG A 253 -19.79 -16.67 2.38
CA ARG A 253 -18.51 -16.99 3.02
C ARG A 253 -17.66 -15.75 3.27
N LEU A 254 -17.60 -14.83 2.31
CA LEU A 254 -16.83 -13.58 2.44
C LEU A 254 -17.47 -12.62 3.44
N LEU A 255 -18.80 -12.59 3.52
CA LEU A 255 -19.57 -11.78 4.46
C LEU A 255 -19.88 -12.53 5.76
N ASP A 256 -19.07 -13.52 6.16
CA ASP A 256 -19.18 -14.15 7.48
C ASP A 256 -18.79 -13.12 8.55
N PRO A 257 -19.69 -12.77 9.49
CA PRO A 257 -19.42 -11.79 10.52
C PRO A 257 -18.29 -12.21 11.49
N ASN A 258 -18.01 -13.51 11.60
CA ASN A 258 -16.90 -14.02 12.39
C ASN A 258 -15.60 -14.06 11.55
N PRO A 259 -14.60 -13.21 11.84
CA PRO A 259 -13.34 -13.21 11.08
C PRO A 259 -12.55 -14.51 11.19
N LEU A 260 -12.75 -15.33 12.23
CA LEU A 260 -12.05 -16.61 12.39
C LEU A 260 -12.53 -17.67 11.39
N THR A 261 -13.82 -17.66 11.04
CA THR A 261 -14.43 -18.60 10.08
C THR A 261 -14.49 -18.02 8.67
N ARG A 262 -14.37 -16.70 8.51
CA ARG A 262 -14.28 -16.04 7.20
C ARG A 262 -13.02 -16.51 6.48
N PRO A 263 -13.10 -16.97 5.22
CA PRO A 263 -11.90 -17.36 4.46
C PRO A 263 -11.02 -16.14 4.16
N THR A 264 -9.72 -16.36 4.03
CA THR A 264 -8.84 -15.42 3.33
C THR A 264 -9.09 -15.48 1.82
N ILE A 265 -8.57 -14.50 1.09
CA ILE A 265 -8.65 -14.50 -0.38
C ILE A 265 -7.92 -15.72 -0.96
N GLU A 266 -6.75 -16.07 -0.45
CA GLU A 266 -5.99 -17.26 -0.84
C GLU A 266 -6.79 -18.55 -0.64
N GLU A 267 -7.37 -18.74 0.55
CA GLU A 267 -8.22 -19.91 0.85
C GLU A 267 -9.45 -20.00 -0.07
N LEU A 268 -10.02 -18.84 -0.43
CA LEU A 268 -11.16 -18.79 -1.34
C LEU A 268 -10.76 -19.24 -2.75
N MET A 269 -9.62 -18.76 -3.26
CA MET A 269 -9.11 -19.11 -4.60
C MET A 269 -8.82 -20.61 -4.72
N ILE A 270 -8.18 -21.19 -3.72
CA ILE A 270 -7.80 -22.61 -3.71
C ILE A 270 -9.04 -23.52 -3.63
N LYS A 271 -9.96 -23.22 -2.71
CA LYS A 271 -11.04 -24.14 -2.32
C LYS A 271 -12.32 -23.99 -3.15
N HIS A 272 -12.57 -22.83 -3.78
CA HIS A 272 -13.88 -22.58 -4.38
C HIS A 272 -13.91 -22.88 -5.91
N PRO A 273 -14.87 -23.70 -6.42
CA PRO A 273 -14.94 -24.06 -7.84
C PRO A 273 -15.08 -22.87 -8.80
N TRP A 274 -15.55 -21.73 -8.32
CA TRP A 274 -15.74 -20.52 -9.12
C TRP A 274 -14.42 -19.96 -9.68
N PHE A 275 -13.30 -20.25 -8.99
CA PHE A 275 -11.96 -19.87 -9.39
C PHE A 275 -11.19 -20.99 -10.12
N LYS A 276 -11.70 -22.24 -10.08
CA LYS A 276 -11.11 -23.31 -10.86
C LYS A 276 -11.30 -23.00 -12.36
N LYS A 277 -10.27 -23.24 -13.15
CA LYS A 277 -10.24 -22.96 -14.60
C LYS A 277 -11.45 -23.58 -15.30
N SER A 278 -12.28 -22.77 -15.97
CA SER A 278 -12.95 -23.21 -17.16
C SER A 278 -11.88 -23.15 -18.26
N SER A 279 -11.59 -24.28 -18.88
CA SER A 279 -10.63 -24.43 -19.96
C SER A 279 -10.94 -23.46 -21.12
N SER A 280 -10.26 -22.33 -21.15
CA SER A 280 -10.11 -21.45 -22.30
C SER A 280 -8.64 -21.04 -22.39
N PRO A 281 -7.96 -21.30 -23.53
CA PRO A 281 -6.49 -21.31 -23.61
C PRO A 281 -5.79 -19.94 -23.64
N ALA A 282 -6.47 -18.83 -23.48
CA ALA A 282 -5.93 -17.51 -23.86
C ALA A 282 -5.25 -16.71 -22.74
N LEU A 283 -5.08 -17.23 -21.51
CA LEU A 283 -4.51 -16.45 -20.38
C LEU A 283 -3.30 -17.11 -19.71
N GLU A 284 -2.72 -18.14 -20.32
CA GLU A 284 -1.64 -18.93 -19.68
C GLU A 284 -0.21 -18.44 -19.98
N GLN A 285 -0.01 -17.48 -20.88
CA GLN A 285 1.34 -17.10 -21.32
C GLN A 285 2.03 -15.99 -20.53
N SER A 286 1.39 -15.39 -19.51
CA SER A 286 2.00 -14.27 -18.77
C SER A 286 2.39 -14.57 -17.32
N LEU A 287 2.24 -15.79 -16.82
CA LEU A 287 2.48 -16.13 -15.40
C LEU A 287 3.64 -17.12 -15.16
N SER A 288 4.41 -17.51 -16.20
CA SER A 288 5.46 -18.53 -16.02
C SER A 288 6.90 -18.02 -15.90
N ASP A 289 7.18 -16.72 -16.01
CA ASP A 289 8.56 -16.22 -16.12
C ASP A 289 9.05 -15.27 -15.01
N HIS A 290 8.48 -15.29 -13.81
CA HIS A 290 9.07 -14.52 -12.71
C HIS A 290 9.24 -15.36 -11.44
N LYS A 291 10.24 -16.23 -11.44
CA LYS A 291 10.96 -16.65 -10.23
C LYS A 291 12.14 -15.71 -10.03
N GLU A 292 12.26 -15.20 -8.79
CA GLU A 292 13.31 -14.34 -8.25
C GLU A 292 13.13 -12.83 -8.48
N SER A 293 12.25 -12.20 -7.71
CA SER A 293 12.38 -10.78 -7.39
C SER A 293 12.97 -10.64 -5.98
N LYS A 294 14.22 -10.16 -5.90
CA LYS A 294 14.82 -9.66 -4.67
C LYS A 294 13.90 -8.56 -4.11
N THR A 295 13.47 -8.71 -2.87
CA THR A 295 12.73 -7.68 -2.14
C THR A 295 13.60 -6.42 -2.03
N MET A 296 13.26 -5.38 -2.78
CA MET A 296 13.89 -4.06 -2.65
C MET A 296 13.41 -3.39 -1.37
N ASN A 297 14.33 -2.83 -0.58
CA ASN A 297 14.00 -2.07 0.62
C ASN A 297 13.79 -0.57 0.29
N ALA A 298 13.38 0.21 1.30
CA ALA A 298 13.12 1.65 1.13
C ALA A 298 14.34 2.43 0.61
N PHE A 299 15.57 1.93 0.84
CA PHE A 299 16.82 2.52 0.37
C PHE A 299 17.08 2.31 -1.12
N ASP A 300 16.79 1.14 -1.64
CA ASP A 300 16.88 0.87 -3.09
C ASP A 300 15.97 1.84 -3.85
N ILE A 301 14.87 2.22 -3.22
CA ILE A 301 13.88 3.15 -3.72
C ILE A 301 14.42 4.58 -3.77
N ILE A 302 15.13 5.02 -2.75
CA ILE A 302 15.68 6.37 -2.63
C ILE A 302 16.92 6.52 -3.55
N SER A 303 17.76 5.50 -3.62
CA SER A 303 18.98 5.53 -4.43
C SER A 303 18.74 5.45 -5.95
N MET A 304 17.60 4.90 -6.40
CA MET A 304 17.24 4.80 -7.82
C MET A 304 16.50 6.04 -8.36
N SER A 305 16.10 6.97 -7.50
CA SER A 305 15.40 8.21 -7.91
C SER A 305 16.39 9.37 -7.89
N SER A 306 17.09 9.62 -8.99
CA SER A 306 17.91 10.82 -9.16
C SER A 306 17.02 12.07 -9.02
N GLY A 307 17.13 12.76 -7.89
CA GLY A 307 16.38 14.00 -7.60
C GLY A 307 15.25 13.87 -6.56
N LEU A 308 15.10 12.74 -5.90
CA LEU A 308 14.19 12.60 -4.78
C LEU A 308 14.85 13.10 -3.49
N ASP A 309 14.65 14.37 -3.16
CA ASP A 309 15.01 14.93 -1.86
C ASP A 309 13.81 14.76 -0.92
N LEU A 310 13.89 13.76 -0.06
CA LEU A 310 12.92 13.48 0.99
C LEU A 310 13.41 13.96 2.37
N SER A 311 14.53 14.67 2.46
CA SER A 311 15.10 15.15 3.72
C SER A 311 14.08 15.94 4.54
N GLY A 312 13.28 16.80 3.90
CA GLY A 312 12.23 17.55 4.60
C GLY A 312 11.02 16.73 5.07
N ILE A 313 10.93 15.43 4.75
CA ILE A 313 9.86 14.54 5.22
C ILE A 313 10.28 13.84 6.53
N PHE A 314 11.58 13.75 6.79
CA PHE A 314 12.12 12.96 7.90
C PHE A 314 12.53 13.81 9.11
N GLU A 315 12.42 15.15 9.05
CA GLU A 315 13.06 16.03 10.03
C GLU A 315 12.34 16.21 11.39
N GLU A 316 11.08 15.79 11.59
CA GLU A 316 10.39 16.19 12.85
C GLU A 316 9.75 15.11 13.73
N GLU A 317 9.54 13.85 13.35
CA GLU A 317 8.83 12.89 14.23
C GLU A 317 9.38 11.46 14.36
N MET A 318 10.47 11.12 13.68
CA MET A 318 11.14 9.84 13.93
C MET A 318 12.52 10.05 14.55
N ARG A 319 12.56 10.63 15.74
CA ARG A 319 13.70 10.45 16.65
C ARG A 319 13.70 9.05 17.28
N GLU A 320 13.37 8.01 16.52
CA GLU A 320 13.98 6.72 16.76
C GLU A 320 15.43 6.86 16.29
N LYS A 321 16.33 6.93 17.25
CA LYS A 321 17.73 7.18 17.07
C LYS A 321 18.34 6.09 16.21
N ARG A 322 18.60 6.43 14.96
CA ARG A 322 19.20 5.55 13.96
C ARG A 322 20.50 6.16 13.47
N MET A 323 21.52 5.34 13.32
CA MET A 323 22.78 5.74 12.65
C MET A 323 23.02 4.91 11.42
N ARG A 324 23.53 5.54 10.39
CA ARG A 324 23.83 4.92 9.11
C ARG A 324 25.29 5.05 8.78
N PHE A 325 25.81 4.04 8.13
CA PHE A 325 27.20 4.04 7.66
C PHE A 325 27.34 3.24 6.37
N THR A 326 28.40 3.53 5.62
CA THR A 326 28.88 2.66 4.54
C THR A 326 30.19 2.03 4.92
N SER A 327 30.44 0.81 4.45
CA SER A 327 31.68 0.09 4.66
C SER A 327 32.09 -0.67 3.39
N THR A 328 33.40 -0.77 3.16
CA THR A 328 34.01 -1.65 2.15
C THR A 328 34.42 -2.99 2.73
N ILE A 329 34.26 -3.20 4.03
CA ILE A 329 34.69 -4.38 4.78
C ILE A 329 33.52 -5.37 4.91
N GLU A 330 33.82 -6.65 4.94
CA GLU A 330 32.81 -7.70 5.06
C GLU A 330 32.08 -7.67 6.41
N VAL A 331 30.79 -8.07 6.39
CA VAL A 331 29.90 -8.09 7.57
C VAL A 331 30.51 -8.82 8.76
N GLY A 332 31.24 -9.93 8.52
CA GLY A 332 31.87 -10.70 9.59
C GLY A 332 32.94 -9.92 10.36
N GLU A 333 33.66 -9.02 9.71
CA GLU A 333 34.68 -8.18 10.33
C GLU A 333 34.04 -7.03 11.15
N ILE A 334 32.93 -6.48 10.67
CA ILE A 334 32.12 -5.51 11.43
C ILE A 334 31.59 -6.17 12.70
N GLU A 335 31.05 -7.40 12.62
CA GLU A 335 30.59 -8.16 13.79
C GLU A 335 31.68 -8.40 14.81
N GLU A 336 32.89 -8.81 14.36
CA GLU A 336 34.04 -9.02 15.24
C GLU A 336 34.50 -7.75 15.92
N ARG A 337 34.42 -6.62 15.21
CA ARG A 337 34.77 -5.31 15.79
C ARG A 337 33.75 -4.91 16.87
N VAL A 338 32.45 -5.09 16.62
CA VAL A 338 31.38 -4.81 17.59
C VAL A 338 31.49 -5.73 18.81
N LYS A 339 31.85 -7.00 18.65
CA LYS A 339 32.16 -7.90 19.79
C LYS A 339 33.34 -7.39 20.64
N LYS A 340 34.40 -6.89 20.00
CA LYS A 340 35.56 -6.31 20.72
C LYS A 340 35.16 -5.04 21.52
N MET A 341 34.07 -4.35 21.13
CA MET A 341 33.50 -3.24 21.89
C MET A 341 32.62 -3.68 23.08
N GLY A 342 32.53 -4.99 23.32
CA GLY A 342 31.81 -5.57 24.46
C GLY A 342 30.33 -5.85 24.20
N PHE A 343 29.88 -5.83 22.95
CA PHE A 343 28.52 -6.21 22.60
C PHE A 343 28.38 -7.71 22.37
N GLY A 344 27.36 -8.32 22.98
CA GLY A 344 26.89 -9.65 22.58
C GLY A 344 26.24 -9.55 21.19
N VAL A 345 26.58 -10.47 20.27
CA VAL A 345 26.11 -10.47 18.89
C VAL A 345 25.29 -11.73 18.65
N GLU A 346 24.02 -11.57 18.31
CA GLU A 346 23.07 -12.66 17.98
C GLU A 346 22.50 -12.43 16.58
N ARG A 347 22.51 -13.45 15.72
CA ARG A 347 21.89 -13.37 14.39
C ARG A 347 20.44 -13.80 14.43
N GLY A 348 19.53 -12.93 13.99
CA GLY A 348 18.11 -13.22 13.82
C GLY A 348 17.82 -14.03 12.55
N LYS A 349 16.63 -14.63 12.49
CA LYS A 349 16.18 -15.46 11.35
C LYS A 349 16.01 -14.68 10.03
N GLY A 350 15.93 -13.35 10.10
CA GLY A 350 15.77 -12.45 8.95
C GLY A 350 17.08 -11.84 8.41
N GLY A 351 18.27 -12.23 8.95
CA GLY A 351 19.54 -11.63 8.58
C GLY A 351 19.90 -10.38 9.38
N GLU A 352 19.06 -9.95 10.29
CA GLU A 352 19.33 -8.90 11.27
C GLU A 352 20.35 -9.36 12.32
N ILE A 353 21.18 -8.44 12.79
CA ILE A 353 22.17 -8.69 13.83
C ILE A 353 21.74 -7.93 15.08
N ARG A 354 21.44 -8.66 16.14
CA ARG A 354 21.07 -8.09 17.42
C ARG A 354 22.30 -7.91 18.29
N LEU A 355 22.50 -6.69 18.78
CA LEU A 355 23.63 -6.31 19.61
C LEU A 355 23.11 -6.01 21.02
N VAL A 356 23.71 -6.65 22.05
CA VAL A 356 23.27 -6.51 23.43
C VAL A 356 24.46 -6.15 24.32
N LYS A 357 24.35 -5.05 25.08
CA LYS A 357 25.34 -4.62 26.10
C LYS A 357 24.63 -3.95 27.27
N GLU A 358 24.81 -4.43 28.47
CA GLU A 358 24.31 -3.81 29.73
C GLU A 358 22.82 -3.40 29.73
N GLY A 359 21.96 -4.29 29.19
CA GLY A 359 20.50 -4.03 29.11
C GLY A 359 20.05 -3.21 27.90
N VAL A 360 20.98 -2.73 27.10
CA VAL A 360 20.74 -2.06 25.84
C VAL A 360 20.65 -3.07 24.73
N VAL A 361 19.69 -2.87 23.84
CA VAL A 361 19.49 -3.71 22.67
C VAL A 361 19.47 -2.82 21.42
N LEU A 362 20.40 -3.09 20.50
CA LEU A 362 20.45 -2.49 19.18
C LEU A 362 20.17 -3.53 18.13
N ILE A 363 19.62 -3.11 16.99
CA ILE A 363 19.53 -3.92 15.78
C ILE A 363 20.43 -3.29 14.74
N LEU A 364 21.36 -4.08 14.21
CA LEU A 364 22.21 -3.75 13.09
C LEU A 364 21.71 -4.49 11.86
N GLU A 365 21.24 -3.75 10.88
CA GLU A 365 20.87 -4.25 9.55
C GLU A 365 21.98 -3.88 8.56
N ILE A 366 22.50 -4.86 7.82
CA ILE A 366 23.55 -4.63 6.83
C ILE A 366 23.09 -5.11 5.47
N LEU A 367 23.16 -4.23 4.48
CA LEU A 367 22.77 -4.50 3.10
C LEU A 367 23.97 -4.37 2.16
N ARG A 368 24.13 -5.32 1.25
CA ARG A 368 25.12 -5.21 0.18
C ARG A 368 24.60 -4.32 -0.94
N VAL A 369 25.25 -3.18 -1.17
CA VAL A 369 24.89 -2.19 -2.20
C VAL A 369 25.58 -2.47 -3.52
N SER A 370 26.85 -2.91 -3.48
CA SER A 370 27.63 -3.33 -4.64
C SER A 370 28.55 -4.49 -4.27
N THR A 371 29.40 -4.94 -5.21
CA THR A 371 30.42 -5.95 -4.94
C THR A 371 31.39 -5.56 -3.84
N GLU A 372 31.59 -4.26 -3.59
CA GLU A 372 32.61 -3.73 -2.70
C GLU A 372 32.03 -2.82 -1.58
N ILE A 373 30.73 -2.52 -1.58
CA ILE A 373 30.14 -1.56 -0.64
C ILE A 373 28.97 -2.18 0.12
N TRP A 374 29.01 -2.06 1.44
CA TRP A 374 27.96 -2.40 2.38
C TRP A 374 27.36 -1.14 3.00
N LEU A 375 26.06 -1.11 3.17
CA LEU A 375 25.32 -0.09 3.91
C LEU A 375 24.81 -0.71 5.21
N GLY A 376 25.13 -0.07 6.33
CA GLY A 376 24.65 -0.47 7.66
C GLY A 376 23.70 0.57 8.25
N GLU A 377 22.68 0.11 8.93
CA GLU A 377 21.78 0.92 9.77
C GLU A 377 21.74 0.32 11.17
N ILE A 378 22.01 1.13 12.19
CA ILE A 378 21.90 0.75 13.61
C ILE A 378 20.67 1.43 14.20
N LYS A 379 19.80 0.64 14.82
CA LYS A 379 18.56 1.10 15.49
C LYS A 379 18.59 0.76 16.97
N VAL A 380 18.18 1.68 17.82
CA VAL A 380 17.97 1.41 19.25
C VAL A 380 16.59 0.77 19.45
N VAL A 381 16.55 -0.42 20.05
CA VAL A 381 15.29 -1.11 20.36
C VAL A 381 14.92 -0.96 21.83
N ASN A 382 15.92 -0.96 22.71
CA ASN A 382 15.74 -0.74 24.14
C ASN A 382 16.95 -0.02 24.71
N GLY A 383 16.72 1.05 25.47
CA GLY A 383 17.74 1.86 26.16
C GLY A 383 17.16 3.19 26.65
N GLY A 384 17.48 3.62 27.86
CA GLY A 384 17.03 4.89 28.44
C GLY A 384 17.71 6.13 27.82
N LYS A 385 17.27 7.34 28.19
CA LYS A 385 17.81 8.62 27.68
C LYS A 385 19.33 8.78 27.92
N GLU A 386 19.86 8.23 29.01
CA GLU A 386 21.31 8.27 29.32
C GLU A 386 22.17 7.41 28.37
N PHE A 387 21.58 6.41 27.73
CA PHE A 387 22.25 5.54 26.78
C PHE A 387 22.70 6.26 25.51
N GLU A 388 21.99 7.28 25.08
CA GLU A 388 22.09 7.87 23.76
C GLU A 388 23.36 8.65 23.48
N GLU A 389 23.85 9.39 24.47
CA GLU A 389 25.05 10.22 24.30
C GLU A 389 26.34 9.38 24.35
N ILE A 390 26.39 8.40 25.27
CA ILE A 390 27.62 7.60 25.48
C ILE A 390 27.77 6.52 24.42
N THR A 391 26.72 5.82 24.06
CA THR A 391 26.85 4.63 23.16
C THR A 391 27.00 5.02 21.70
N TRP A 392 26.39 6.12 21.24
CA TRP A 392 26.61 6.59 19.89
C TRP A 392 28.05 7.04 19.66
N GLU A 393 28.66 7.71 20.62
CA GLU A 393 30.08 8.10 20.55
C GLU A 393 31.01 6.88 20.60
N GLU A 394 30.71 5.86 21.43
CA GLU A 394 31.46 4.60 21.44
C GLU A 394 31.41 3.90 20.06
N PHE A 395 30.22 3.84 19.43
CA PHE A 395 30.09 3.26 18.10
C PHE A 395 30.84 4.04 17.03
N LYS A 396 30.74 5.37 17.05
CA LYS A 396 31.47 6.22 16.12
C LYS A 396 32.98 6.00 16.24
N VAL A 397 33.50 6.06 17.47
CA VAL A 397 34.93 5.88 17.73
C VAL A 397 35.37 4.46 17.40
N GLY A 398 34.61 3.45 17.82
CA GLY A 398 34.97 2.03 17.67
C GLY A 398 34.97 1.52 16.21
N LEU A 399 34.23 2.17 15.33
CA LEU A 399 34.09 1.75 13.93
C LEU A 399 34.65 2.76 12.92
N THR A 400 35.22 3.90 13.37
CA THR A 400 35.67 5.02 12.51
C THR A 400 36.66 4.60 11.43
N ASP A 401 37.50 3.60 11.69
CA ASP A 401 38.50 3.09 10.77
C ASP A 401 37.98 2.12 9.71
N ILE A 402 36.73 1.60 9.90
CA ILE A 402 36.15 0.58 9.01
C ILE A 402 34.82 0.99 8.40
N VAL A 403 34.22 2.11 8.85
CA VAL A 403 32.96 2.62 8.30
C VAL A 403 33.02 4.13 8.06
N SER A 404 32.28 4.59 7.05
CA SER A 404 32.02 6.01 6.81
C SER A 404 30.64 6.35 7.30
N TRP A 405 30.54 7.16 8.35
CA TRP A 405 29.29 7.60 8.94
C TRP A 405 28.58 8.62 8.05
N HIS A 406 27.29 8.46 7.91
CA HIS A 406 26.44 9.46 7.28
C HIS A 406 25.77 10.27 8.39
N SER A 407 26.19 11.54 8.53
CA SER A 407 25.51 12.49 9.42
C SER A 407 24.11 12.78 8.88
N GLU A 408 23.12 12.73 9.75
CA GLU A 408 21.83 13.35 9.48
C GLU A 408 22.06 14.86 9.30
N GLN A 409 21.83 15.35 8.06
CA GLN A 409 21.65 16.78 7.78
C GLN A 409 20.19 17.08 7.71
#